data_7e35a2c68841c050b91ad31866d470d1
#
_entry.id   7e35a2c68841c050b91ad31866d470d1
#
_cell.length_a   1.000
_cell.length_b   1.000
_cell.length_c   1.000
_cell.angle_alpha   90.00
_cell.angle_beta   90.00
_cell.angle_gamma   90.00
#
_symmetry.space_group_name_H-M   'P 1'
#
loop_
_entity.id
_entity.type
_entity.pdbx_description
1 polymer ?
#
loop_
_entity_poly.entity_id
_entity_poly.type
_entity_poly.pdbx_seq_one_letter_code
_entity_poly.pdbx_strand_id
1 'polypeptide(L)'
;MKTLLCALCGYGLLAPVQAAGLDQLKSFLETSRSARGVFTQTVIAKSGKKPQQSAGIFALQRPGKFRWSYEKPYKQLLVSDGVKLWSYDPDLNQVAMKKLGTAFGSSPAALLAGQDLDKHFELKEGKAADGLEFVEATPKGGDASFERIKIGFANNRPVSMEIHDSFAQVTVLRFTQFEANPALPASLFRFVAPTGADVVGD
;
A
#
# COMPACT_ATOMS: atom_id res chain seq x y z
N MET A 1 59.30 -1.64 40.00
CA MET A 1 58.69 -1.07 38.78
C MET A 1 57.50 -1.97 38.42
N LYS A 2 56.25 -1.50 38.68
CA LYS A 2 55.01 -2.21 38.36
C LYS A 2 54.42 -1.56 37.12
N THR A 3 54.47 -2.25 36.00
CA THR A 3 53.83 -1.85 34.73
C THR A 3 52.33 -2.14 34.77
N LEU A 4 51.52 -1.07 34.73
CA LEU A 4 50.06 -1.13 34.67
C LEU A 4 49.64 -1.27 33.19
N LEU A 5 49.06 -2.40 32.82
CA LEU A 5 48.54 -2.68 31.50
C LEU A 5 47.08 -2.22 31.46
N CYS A 6 46.79 -1.08 30.83
CA CYS A 6 45.43 -0.63 30.56
C CYS A 6 44.85 -1.41 29.38
N ALA A 7 43.86 -2.28 29.64
CA ALA A 7 43.06 -2.91 28.61
C ALA A 7 41.98 -1.92 28.14
N LEU A 8 42.12 -1.37 26.94
CA LEU A 8 41.06 -0.62 26.25
C LEU A 8 40.01 -1.63 25.75
N CYS A 9 38.89 -1.74 26.44
CA CYS A 9 37.69 -2.39 25.90
C CYS A 9 37.03 -1.46 24.86
N GLY A 10 37.29 -1.72 23.58
CA GLY A 10 36.57 -1.08 22.49
C GLY A 10 35.11 -1.57 22.45
N TYR A 11 34.17 -0.73 22.87
CA TYR A 11 32.76 -0.96 22.61
C TYR A 11 32.49 -0.72 21.10
N GLY A 12 32.47 -1.80 20.33
CA GLY A 12 31.97 -1.77 18.96
C GLY A 12 30.48 -1.47 19.00
N LEU A 13 30.08 -0.29 18.53
CA LEU A 13 28.70 0.05 18.23
C LEU A 13 28.23 -0.84 17.07
N LEU A 14 27.52 -1.92 17.40
CA LEU A 14 26.78 -2.70 16.42
C LEU A 14 25.64 -1.81 15.92
N ALA A 15 25.81 -1.21 14.74
CA ALA A 15 24.72 -0.56 14.04
C ALA A 15 23.63 -1.64 13.78
N PRO A 16 22.36 -1.37 14.06
CA PRO A 16 21.30 -2.31 13.73
C PRO A 16 21.31 -2.57 12.23
N VAL A 17 21.52 -3.81 11.81
CA VAL A 17 21.34 -4.24 10.43
C VAL A 17 19.83 -4.19 10.19
N GLN A 18 19.39 -3.21 9.42
CA GLN A 18 17.99 -3.10 9.03
C GLN A 18 17.72 -4.14 7.94
N ALA A 19 16.62 -4.89 8.07
CA ALA A 19 16.25 -5.88 7.07
C ALA A 19 15.95 -5.16 5.74
N ALA A 20 16.39 -5.75 4.63
CA ALA A 20 16.15 -5.22 3.29
C ALA A 20 14.63 -5.10 2.99
N GLY A 21 14.27 -4.26 2.04
CA GLY A 21 12.87 -3.96 1.74
C GLY A 21 12.05 -5.21 1.37
N LEU A 22 12.64 -6.12 0.59
CA LEU A 22 12.00 -7.39 0.22
C LEU A 22 11.75 -8.29 1.43
N ASP A 23 12.70 -8.34 2.39
CA ASP A 23 12.52 -9.10 3.62
C ASP A 23 11.42 -8.49 4.50
N GLN A 24 11.34 -7.16 4.56
CA GLN A 24 10.27 -6.47 5.29
C GLN A 24 8.90 -6.68 4.62
N LEU A 25 8.82 -6.62 3.28
CA LEU A 25 7.60 -6.97 2.55
C LEU A 25 7.17 -8.40 2.85
N LYS A 26 8.09 -9.37 2.75
CA LYS A 26 7.82 -10.78 3.04
C LYS A 26 7.31 -10.96 4.47
N SER A 27 8.01 -10.40 5.44
CA SER A 27 7.60 -10.43 6.84
C SER A 27 6.20 -9.82 7.03
N PHE A 28 5.92 -8.67 6.41
CA PHE A 28 4.59 -8.04 6.45
C PHE A 28 3.50 -8.95 5.90
N LEU A 29 3.74 -9.60 4.75
CA LEU A 29 2.78 -10.50 4.13
C LEU A 29 2.50 -11.75 4.97
N GLU A 30 3.52 -12.31 5.60
CA GLU A 30 3.44 -13.52 6.41
C GLU A 30 2.81 -13.28 7.79
N THR A 31 3.16 -12.16 8.44
CA THR A 31 2.79 -11.91 9.83
C THR A 31 1.52 -11.07 10.00
N SER A 32 1.18 -10.23 9.01
CA SER A 32 0.00 -9.35 9.09
C SER A 32 -1.17 -9.94 8.31
N ARG A 33 -2.02 -10.70 8.98
CA ARG A 33 -3.25 -11.27 8.37
C ARG A 33 -4.31 -10.20 8.13
N SER A 34 -4.34 -9.16 8.96
CA SER A 34 -5.19 -7.99 8.80
C SER A 34 -4.41 -6.72 9.17
N ALA A 35 -4.86 -5.59 8.66
CA ALA A 35 -4.36 -4.29 9.09
C ALA A 35 -5.43 -3.22 8.90
N ARG A 36 -5.32 -2.12 9.64
CA ARG A 36 -6.08 -0.89 9.43
C ARG A 36 -5.22 0.32 9.71
N GLY A 37 -5.64 1.47 9.21
CA GLY A 37 -4.91 2.72 9.46
C GLY A 37 -5.52 3.90 8.72
N VAL A 38 -4.78 4.99 8.77
CA VAL A 38 -5.10 6.25 8.09
C VAL A 38 -4.09 6.43 6.95
N PHE A 39 -4.54 6.97 5.83
CA PHE A 39 -3.64 7.38 4.76
C PHE A 39 -3.85 8.85 4.40
N THR A 40 -2.78 9.48 3.94
CA THR A 40 -2.82 10.70 3.15
C THR A 40 -2.26 10.42 1.77
N GLN A 41 -2.81 11.07 0.76
CA GLN A 41 -2.40 10.93 -0.61
C GLN A 41 -2.11 12.30 -1.21
N THR A 42 -1.03 12.42 -1.96
CA THR A 42 -0.70 13.60 -2.76
C THR A 42 -0.47 13.16 -4.20
N VAL A 43 -1.21 13.75 -5.13
CA VAL A 43 -1.06 13.50 -6.57
C VAL A 43 -0.33 14.68 -7.19
N ILE A 44 0.81 14.40 -7.83
CA ILE A 44 1.71 15.37 -8.44
C ILE A 44 1.70 15.14 -9.95
N ALA A 45 1.09 16.03 -10.69
CA ALA A 45 1.05 15.96 -12.15
C ALA A 45 2.31 16.59 -12.76
N LYS A 46 2.83 16.01 -13.85
CA LYS A 46 3.96 16.56 -14.62
C LYS A 46 3.70 17.98 -15.14
N SER A 47 2.43 18.33 -15.34
CA SER A 47 2.01 19.64 -15.89
C SER A 47 2.28 20.84 -14.98
N GLY A 48 2.88 20.66 -13.80
CA GLY A 48 3.11 21.74 -12.82
C GLY A 48 1.84 22.25 -12.15
N LYS A 49 0.69 21.61 -12.35
CA LYS A 49 -0.54 21.92 -11.61
C LYS A 49 -0.31 21.71 -10.11
N LYS A 50 -1.02 22.51 -9.29
CA LYS A 50 -0.99 22.37 -7.84
C LYS A 50 -1.27 20.91 -7.45
N PRO A 51 -0.46 20.30 -6.56
CA PRO A 51 -0.70 18.93 -6.10
C PRO A 51 -2.10 18.80 -5.48
N GLN A 52 -2.77 17.71 -5.80
CA GLN A 52 -4.06 17.36 -5.21
C GLN A 52 -3.81 16.51 -3.97
N GLN A 53 -4.50 16.84 -2.89
CA GLN A 53 -4.39 16.11 -1.63
C GLN A 53 -5.69 15.44 -1.28
N SER A 54 -5.60 14.22 -0.79
CA SER A 54 -6.72 13.43 -0.29
C SER A 54 -6.31 12.73 1.00
N ALA A 55 -7.28 12.35 1.79
CA ALA A 55 -7.05 11.59 3.02
C ALA A 55 -8.22 10.64 3.28
N GLY A 56 -7.94 9.58 4.01
CA GLY A 56 -8.94 8.60 4.35
C GLY A 56 -8.42 7.50 5.26
N ILE A 57 -9.22 6.46 5.36
CA ILE A 57 -8.93 5.27 6.17
C ILE A 57 -8.88 4.02 5.30
N PHE A 58 -8.12 3.05 5.75
CA PHE A 58 -8.07 1.74 5.09
C PHE A 58 -8.19 0.60 6.10
N ALA A 59 -8.68 -0.52 5.63
CA ALA A 59 -8.62 -1.80 6.29
C ALA A 59 -8.34 -2.89 5.25
N LEU A 60 -7.56 -3.88 5.62
CA LEU A 60 -7.31 -5.06 4.79
C LEU A 60 -7.39 -6.33 5.63
N GLN A 61 -7.78 -7.42 4.99
CA GLN A 61 -7.77 -8.77 5.52
C GLN A 61 -7.38 -9.75 4.40
N ARG A 62 -6.28 -10.45 4.60
CA ARG A 62 -5.80 -11.42 3.58
C ARG A 62 -6.64 -12.69 3.59
N PRO A 63 -6.78 -13.31 2.42
CA PRO A 63 -6.30 -12.87 1.11
C PRO A 63 -7.28 -11.89 0.43
N GLY A 64 -6.76 -10.87 -0.23
CA GLY A 64 -7.44 -10.04 -1.21
C GLY A 64 -8.58 -9.14 -0.73
N LYS A 65 -8.95 -9.17 0.55
CA LYS A 65 -10.02 -8.31 1.07
C LYS A 65 -9.47 -6.98 1.51
N PHE A 66 -10.11 -5.91 1.09
CA PHE A 66 -9.78 -4.58 1.56
C PHE A 66 -10.97 -3.63 1.47
N ARG A 67 -10.89 -2.58 2.29
CA ARG A 67 -11.74 -1.40 2.24
C ARG A 67 -10.85 -0.18 2.27
N TRP A 68 -11.03 0.71 1.30
CA TRP A 68 -10.27 1.93 1.16
C TRP A 68 -11.26 3.09 0.99
N SER A 69 -11.34 3.96 1.99
CA SER A 69 -12.33 5.01 2.06
C SER A 69 -11.64 6.37 2.02
N TYR A 70 -11.83 7.10 0.93
CA TYR A 70 -11.48 8.52 0.89
C TYR A 70 -12.54 9.32 1.61
N GLU A 71 -12.10 10.23 2.47
CA GLU A 71 -12.98 11.08 3.28
C GLU A 71 -12.86 12.55 2.89
N LYS A 72 -11.71 12.96 2.35
CA LYS A 72 -11.41 14.34 1.95
C LYS A 72 -10.59 14.37 0.68
N PRO A 73 -10.76 15.39 -0.22
CA PRO A 73 -11.83 16.39 -0.21
C PRO A 73 -13.17 15.82 -0.67
N TYR A 74 -13.15 14.74 -1.47
CA TYR A 74 -14.31 14.03 -2.00
C TYR A 74 -14.40 12.63 -1.42
N LYS A 75 -15.60 12.15 -1.24
CA LYS A 75 -15.83 10.79 -0.77
C LYS A 75 -15.71 9.81 -1.94
N GLN A 76 -14.95 8.74 -1.74
CA GLN A 76 -14.89 7.60 -2.64
C GLN A 76 -14.64 6.35 -1.81
N LEU A 77 -15.21 5.24 -2.23
CA LEU A 77 -15.08 3.99 -1.51
C LEU A 77 -14.66 2.86 -2.47
N LEU A 78 -13.55 2.21 -2.15
CA LEU A 78 -13.15 0.97 -2.79
C LEU A 78 -13.31 -0.18 -1.80
N VAL A 79 -14.00 -1.25 -2.20
CA VAL A 79 -14.17 -2.45 -1.37
C VAL A 79 -13.85 -3.69 -2.20
N SER A 80 -13.06 -4.59 -1.63
CA SER A 80 -12.88 -5.94 -2.19
C SER A 80 -13.26 -7.00 -1.18
N ASP A 81 -14.00 -8.01 -1.63
CA ASP A 81 -14.32 -9.22 -0.86
C ASP A 81 -13.31 -10.36 -1.05
N GLY A 82 -12.27 -10.11 -1.85
CA GLY A 82 -11.27 -11.10 -2.26
C GLY A 82 -11.52 -11.70 -3.65
N VAL A 83 -12.69 -11.44 -4.26
CA VAL A 83 -13.08 -11.93 -5.59
C VAL A 83 -13.38 -10.77 -6.54
N LYS A 84 -14.15 -9.80 -6.05
CA LYS A 84 -14.58 -8.62 -6.77
C LYS A 84 -14.05 -7.36 -6.11
N LEU A 85 -13.83 -6.32 -6.91
CA LEU A 85 -13.54 -4.96 -6.48
C LEU A 85 -14.69 -4.06 -6.92
N TRP A 86 -15.27 -3.33 -5.98
CA TRP A 86 -16.22 -2.26 -6.19
C TRP A 86 -15.57 -0.91 -5.92
N SER A 87 -15.78 0.04 -6.82
CA SER A 87 -15.44 1.45 -6.63
C SER A 87 -16.74 2.24 -6.66
N TYR A 88 -17.07 2.89 -5.56
CA TYR A 88 -18.29 3.69 -5.41
C TYR A 88 -17.94 5.16 -5.27
N ASP A 89 -18.52 5.96 -6.13
CA ASP A 89 -18.51 7.42 -6.08
C ASP A 89 -19.89 7.90 -5.61
N PRO A 90 -20.02 8.40 -4.36
CA PRO A 90 -21.32 8.85 -3.86
C PRO A 90 -21.82 10.13 -4.51
N ASP A 91 -20.93 11.00 -5.00
CA ASP A 91 -21.34 12.27 -5.63
C ASP A 91 -21.97 12.04 -7.00
N LEU A 92 -21.52 11.02 -7.71
CA LEU A 92 -22.08 10.55 -8.98
C LEU A 92 -23.16 9.48 -8.81
N ASN A 93 -23.32 8.93 -7.60
CA ASN A 93 -24.10 7.73 -7.28
C ASN A 93 -23.80 6.56 -8.23
N GLN A 94 -22.53 6.36 -8.56
CA GLN A 94 -22.06 5.38 -9.53
C GLN A 94 -21.17 4.32 -8.85
N VAL A 95 -21.37 3.06 -9.24
CA VAL A 95 -20.56 1.91 -8.82
C VAL A 95 -19.91 1.30 -10.04
N ALA A 96 -18.59 1.21 -10.04
CA ALA A 96 -17.85 0.38 -10.98
C ALA A 96 -17.45 -0.93 -10.30
N MET A 97 -17.65 -2.08 -10.99
CA MET A 97 -17.30 -3.41 -10.49
C MET A 97 -16.35 -4.10 -11.46
N LYS A 98 -15.31 -4.74 -10.91
CA LYS A 98 -14.32 -5.54 -11.66
C LYS A 98 -13.97 -6.80 -10.90
N LYS A 99 -13.53 -7.85 -11.60
CA LYS A 99 -12.88 -9.00 -10.96
C LYS A 99 -11.56 -8.57 -10.32
N LEU A 100 -11.28 -9.01 -9.10
CA LEU A 100 -10.08 -8.59 -8.36
C LEU A 100 -8.79 -8.95 -9.13
N GLY A 101 -8.72 -10.12 -9.77
CA GLY A 101 -7.55 -10.55 -10.55
C GLY A 101 -7.16 -9.54 -11.64
N THR A 102 -8.14 -8.95 -12.34
CA THR A 102 -7.90 -7.91 -13.35
C THR A 102 -7.63 -6.53 -12.73
N ALA A 103 -8.01 -6.33 -11.47
CA ALA A 103 -7.84 -5.05 -10.77
C ALA A 103 -6.46 -4.91 -10.11
N PHE A 104 -5.64 -5.97 -10.02
CA PHE A 104 -4.30 -5.89 -9.45
C PHE A 104 -3.41 -4.86 -10.17
N GLY A 105 -3.49 -4.80 -11.50
CA GLY A 105 -2.80 -3.79 -12.31
C GLY A 105 -3.36 -2.37 -12.20
N SER A 106 -4.47 -2.14 -11.50
CA SER A 106 -5.14 -0.84 -11.41
C SER A 106 -5.40 -0.37 -9.97
N SER A 107 -5.10 -1.17 -8.94
CA SER A 107 -5.33 -0.82 -7.55
C SER A 107 -4.11 -1.08 -6.66
N PRO A 108 -3.43 -0.02 -6.18
CA PRO A 108 -2.34 -0.13 -5.21
C PRO A 108 -2.75 -0.82 -3.90
N ALA A 109 -4.03 -0.70 -3.51
CA ALA A 109 -4.58 -1.37 -2.34
C ALA A 109 -4.54 -2.90 -2.48
N ALA A 110 -4.73 -3.42 -3.70
CA ALA A 110 -4.62 -4.85 -3.98
C ALA A 110 -3.21 -5.38 -3.71
N LEU A 111 -2.17 -4.60 -4.00
CA LEU A 111 -0.79 -4.97 -3.70
C LEU A 111 -0.55 -5.09 -2.19
N LEU A 112 -1.07 -4.17 -1.38
CA LEU A 112 -0.99 -4.26 0.09
C LEU A 112 -1.81 -5.40 0.66
N ALA A 113 -2.94 -5.75 0.04
CA ALA A 113 -3.77 -6.89 0.45
C ALA A 113 -3.11 -8.25 0.15
N GLY A 114 -2.06 -8.27 -0.66
CA GLY A 114 -1.09 -9.34 -0.87
C GLY A 114 -1.69 -10.69 -1.22
N GLN A 115 -1.86 -10.94 -2.51
CA GLN A 115 -2.14 -12.28 -3.02
C GLN A 115 -1.37 -12.44 -4.33
N ASP A 116 -0.52 -13.49 -4.39
CA ASP A 116 0.21 -13.88 -5.61
C ASP A 116 0.99 -12.70 -6.26
N LEU A 117 1.65 -11.86 -5.43
CA LEU A 117 2.33 -10.65 -5.92
C LEU A 117 3.37 -10.96 -7.00
N ASP A 118 4.07 -12.07 -6.85
CA ASP A 118 5.07 -12.58 -7.79
C ASP A 118 4.48 -12.98 -9.15
N LYS A 119 3.19 -13.32 -9.21
CA LYS A 119 2.50 -13.58 -10.49
C LYS A 119 2.19 -12.30 -11.25
N HIS A 120 1.91 -11.22 -10.53
CA HIS A 120 1.45 -9.95 -11.10
C HIS A 120 2.55 -8.90 -11.22
N PHE A 121 3.60 -9.00 -10.39
CA PHE A 121 4.67 -8.01 -10.31
C PHE A 121 6.05 -8.64 -10.38
N GLU A 122 6.98 -7.95 -11.01
CA GLU A 122 8.41 -8.10 -10.79
C GLU A 122 8.78 -7.27 -9.58
N LEU A 123 9.30 -7.90 -8.52
CA LEU A 123 9.70 -7.25 -7.27
C LEU A 123 11.22 -7.12 -7.23
N LYS A 124 11.71 -5.93 -6.90
CA LYS A 124 13.14 -5.63 -6.75
C LYS A 124 13.40 -4.87 -5.47
N GLU A 125 14.60 -5.04 -4.95
CA GLU A 125 15.10 -4.20 -3.87
C GLU A 125 15.21 -2.76 -4.35
N GLY A 126 14.63 -1.82 -3.60
CA GLY A 126 14.76 -0.40 -3.83
C GLY A 126 15.92 0.19 -3.01
N LYS A 127 16.40 1.37 -3.41
CA LYS A 127 17.43 2.07 -2.64
C LYS A 127 16.84 2.62 -1.34
N ALA A 128 17.45 2.26 -0.20
CA ALA A 128 17.09 2.80 1.11
C ALA A 128 17.24 4.33 1.14
N ALA A 129 16.29 5.03 1.75
CA ALA A 129 16.31 6.48 1.93
C ALA A 129 15.44 6.87 3.11
N ASP A 130 15.81 7.96 3.81
CA ASP A 130 15.04 8.56 4.91
C ASP A 130 14.66 7.56 6.03
N GLY A 131 15.51 6.57 6.29
CA GLY A 131 15.27 5.53 7.29
C GLY A 131 14.24 4.47 6.87
N LEU A 132 13.85 4.45 5.60
CA LEU A 132 12.97 3.44 5.02
C LEU A 132 13.76 2.52 4.09
N GLU A 133 13.40 1.24 4.12
CA GLU A 133 13.79 0.27 3.11
C GLU A 133 12.69 0.15 2.06
N PHE A 134 13.09 0.13 0.79
CA PHE A 134 12.13 0.20 -0.30
C PHE A 134 12.07 -1.09 -1.11
N VAL A 135 10.85 -1.40 -1.57
CA VAL A 135 10.60 -2.40 -2.62
C VAL A 135 10.06 -1.69 -3.84
N GLU A 136 10.59 -2.02 -5.01
CA GLU A 136 10.03 -1.61 -6.28
C GLU A 136 9.24 -2.77 -6.90
N ALA A 137 8.01 -2.49 -7.32
CA ALA A 137 7.10 -3.43 -7.95
C ALA A 137 6.74 -2.92 -9.34
N THR A 138 7.09 -3.69 -10.37
CA THR A 138 6.75 -3.40 -11.77
C THR A 138 5.70 -4.41 -12.25
N PRO A 139 4.56 -3.96 -12.79
CA PRO A 139 3.55 -4.88 -13.32
C PRO A 139 4.10 -5.74 -14.45
N LYS A 140 3.74 -7.03 -14.48
CA LYS A 140 4.14 -7.96 -15.54
C LYS A 140 3.23 -7.91 -16.77
N GLY A 141 2.05 -7.32 -16.66
CA GLY A 141 1.07 -7.19 -17.76
C GLY A 141 1.01 -5.79 -18.34
N GLY A 142 0.67 -5.68 -19.65
CA GLY A 142 0.60 -4.41 -20.37
C GLY A 142 -0.60 -3.51 -20.04
N ASP A 143 -1.62 -4.03 -19.35
CA ASP A 143 -2.87 -3.30 -19.05
C ASP A 143 -2.85 -2.59 -17.69
N ALA A 144 -1.68 -2.44 -17.09
CA ALA A 144 -1.54 -1.76 -15.81
C ALA A 144 -1.75 -0.24 -15.97
N SER A 145 -2.50 0.36 -15.05
CA SER A 145 -2.70 1.81 -15.01
C SER A 145 -1.48 2.58 -14.48
N PHE A 146 -0.42 1.87 -14.10
CA PHE A 146 0.83 2.43 -13.58
C PHE A 146 2.04 1.62 -14.06
N GLU A 147 3.17 2.30 -14.18
CA GLU A 147 4.43 1.69 -14.65
C GLU A 147 5.23 1.07 -13.51
N ARG A 148 5.18 1.68 -12.33
CA ARG A 148 5.97 1.26 -11.17
C ARG A 148 5.31 1.71 -9.87
N ILE A 149 5.41 0.87 -8.86
CA ILE A 149 5.12 1.20 -7.47
C ILE A 149 6.39 1.04 -6.65
N LYS A 150 6.66 2.00 -5.76
CA LYS A 150 7.72 1.94 -4.78
C LYS A 150 7.10 1.97 -3.39
N ILE A 151 7.38 0.97 -2.55
CA ILE A 151 6.82 0.87 -1.21
C ILE A 151 7.95 1.00 -0.20
N GLY A 152 7.85 1.96 0.71
CA GLY A 152 8.77 2.17 1.81
C GLY A 152 8.30 1.47 3.07
N PHE A 153 9.19 0.68 3.66
CA PHE A 153 8.96 -0.08 4.88
C PHE A 153 9.82 0.42 6.03
N ALA A 154 9.27 0.34 7.23
CA ALA A 154 9.98 0.43 8.49
C ALA A 154 9.37 -0.56 9.49
N ASN A 155 10.19 -1.32 10.21
CA ASN A 155 9.74 -2.29 11.21
C ASN A 155 8.69 -3.27 10.66
N ASN A 156 8.91 -3.79 9.45
CA ASN A 156 8.02 -4.71 8.73
C ASN A 156 6.60 -4.15 8.49
N ARG A 157 6.46 -2.83 8.38
CA ARG A 157 5.18 -2.16 8.09
C ARG A 157 5.35 -1.20 6.92
N PRO A 158 4.40 -1.12 6.00
CA PRO A 158 4.42 -0.10 4.97
C PRO A 158 4.21 1.28 5.61
N VAL A 159 5.06 2.22 5.28
CA VAL A 159 5.03 3.62 5.75
C VAL A 159 4.65 4.56 4.61
N SER A 160 5.10 4.25 3.40
CA SER A 160 4.82 5.05 2.21
C SER A 160 4.64 4.18 0.98
N MET A 161 3.97 4.72 -0.03
CA MET A 161 3.86 4.13 -1.35
C MET A 161 3.90 5.24 -2.39
N GLU A 162 4.76 5.11 -3.39
CA GLU A 162 4.81 5.98 -4.56
C GLU A 162 4.35 5.17 -5.77
N ILE A 163 3.44 5.76 -6.56
CA ILE A 163 2.90 5.15 -7.78
C ILE A 163 3.23 6.07 -8.94
N HIS A 164 3.92 5.54 -9.92
CA HIS A 164 4.26 6.23 -11.15
C HIS A 164 3.38 5.70 -12.27
N ASP A 165 2.56 6.56 -12.87
CA ASP A 165 1.71 6.19 -13.98
C ASP A 165 2.36 6.50 -15.34
N SER A 166 1.74 6.01 -16.42
CA SER A 166 2.21 6.20 -17.81
C SER A 166 2.09 7.66 -18.30
N PHE A 167 1.42 8.53 -17.56
CA PHE A 167 1.30 9.97 -17.85
C PHE A 167 2.32 10.81 -17.08
N ALA A 168 3.31 10.15 -16.46
CA ALA A 168 4.33 10.76 -15.60
C ALA A 168 3.72 11.54 -14.39
N GLN A 169 2.56 11.11 -13.92
CA GLN A 169 1.99 11.53 -12.66
C GLN A 169 2.57 10.66 -11.55
N VAL A 170 2.86 11.27 -10.42
CA VAL A 170 3.31 10.56 -9.23
C VAL A 170 2.27 10.72 -8.13
N THR A 171 1.78 9.59 -7.64
CA THR A 171 0.91 9.54 -6.47
C THR A 171 1.70 9.05 -5.28
N VAL A 172 1.77 9.86 -4.23
CA VAL A 172 2.45 9.54 -2.97
C VAL A 172 1.41 9.29 -1.89
N LEU A 173 1.42 8.08 -1.33
CA LEU A 173 0.63 7.72 -0.15
C LEU A 173 1.56 7.65 1.07
N ARG A 174 1.06 8.11 2.22
CA ARG A 174 1.69 7.93 3.53
C ARG A 174 0.71 7.27 4.47
N PHE A 175 1.17 6.25 5.18
CA PHE A 175 0.36 5.48 6.12
C PHE A 175 0.70 5.89 7.54
N THR A 176 -0.35 6.21 8.31
CA THR A 176 -0.24 6.57 9.74
C THR A 176 -1.24 5.76 10.55
N GLN A 177 -1.07 5.73 11.88
CA GLN A 177 -1.93 4.97 12.78
C GLN A 177 -2.11 3.51 12.33
N PHE A 178 -1.03 2.91 11.83
CA PHE A 178 -1.04 1.55 11.30
C PHE A 178 -1.16 0.54 12.45
N GLU A 179 -2.24 -0.23 12.47
CA GLU A 179 -2.47 -1.32 13.40
C GLU A 179 -2.41 -2.66 12.63
N ALA A 180 -1.53 -3.55 13.04
CA ALA A 180 -1.44 -4.90 12.49
C ALA A 180 -2.29 -5.88 13.30
N ASN A 181 -2.92 -6.80 12.58
CA ASN A 181 -3.75 -7.87 13.12
C ASN A 181 -4.93 -7.43 14.01
N PRO A 182 -5.64 -6.30 13.70
CA PRO A 182 -6.89 -5.98 14.39
C PRO A 182 -7.95 -7.03 14.08
N ALA A 183 -8.86 -7.25 15.03
CA ALA A 183 -10.09 -7.99 14.75
C ALA A 183 -11.01 -7.14 13.88
N LEU A 184 -11.27 -7.60 12.64
CA LEU A 184 -12.13 -6.90 11.68
C LEU A 184 -13.38 -7.73 11.38
N PRO A 185 -14.58 -7.13 11.47
CA PRO A 185 -15.82 -7.84 11.14
C PRO A 185 -15.87 -8.13 9.62
N ALA A 186 -16.34 -9.31 9.24
CA ALA A 186 -16.43 -9.71 7.82
C ALA A 186 -17.35 -8.78 7.01
N SER A 187 -18.32 -8.13 7.65
CA SER A 187 -19.21 -7.14 7.02
C SER A 187 -18.46 -5.92 6.46
N LEU A 188 -17.27 -5.61 6.99
CA LEU A 188 -16.46 -4.49 6.54
C LEU A 188 -16.04 -4.62 5.07
N PHE A 189 -15.92 -5.86 4.60
CA PHE A 189 -15.49 -6.20 3.24
C PHE A 189 -16.64 -6.61 2.31
N ARG A 190 -17.87 -6.37 2.74
CA ARG A 190 -19.06 -6.53 1.90
C ARG A 190 -19.48 -5.18 1.35
N PHE A 191 -19.79 -5.16 0.07
CA PHE A 191 -20.36 -3.98 -0.58
C PHE A 191 -21.78 -4.31 -1.07
N VAL A 192 -22.70 -3.41 -0.78
CA VAL A 192 -24.06 -3.43 -1.32
C VAL A 192 -24.25 -2.09 -2.01
N ALA A 193 -24.58 -2.10 -3.28
CA ALA A 193 -24.84 -0.86 -4.02
C ALA A 193 -26.02 -0.12 -3.37
N PRO A 194 -25.90 1.19 -3.15
CA PRO A 194 -27.03 1.99 -2.69
C PRO A 194 -28.19 1.96 -3.67
N THR A 195 -29.40 2.17 -3.14
CA THR A 195 -30.61 2.23 -3.97
C THR A 195 -30.48 3.35 -5.00
N GLY A 196 -30.74 3.02 -6.29
CA GLY A 196 -30.66 3.97 -7.40
C GLY A 196 -29.22 4.26 -7.87
N ALA A 197 -28.21 3.56 -7.39
CA ALA A 197 -26.87 3.68 -7.92
C ALA A 197 -26.81 3.04 -9.32
N ASP A 198 -26.13 3.75 -10.25
CA ASP A 198 -25.76 3.19 -11.53
C ASP A 198 -24.60 2.22 -11.36
N VAL A 199 -24.78 0.95 -11.75
CA VAL A 199 -23.78 -0.10 -11.59
C VAL A 199 -23.24 -0.50 -12.95
N VAL A 200 -21.96 -0.24 -13.18
CA VAL A 200 -21.26 -0.57 -14.43
C VAL A 200 -20.14 -1.59 -14.15
N GLY A 201 -19.93 -2.50 -15.08
CA GLY A 201 -18.84 -3.50 -15.03
C GLY A 201 -19.33 -4.95 -15.21
N ASP A 202 -18.35 -5.88 -15.27
CA ASP A 202 -18.56 -7.31 -15.52
C ASP A 202 -18.77 -8.11 -14.24
#